data_bfe65899e7c6914e5155007c0202fc2d
#
_entry.id   bfe65899e7c6914e5155007c0202fc2d
#
_cell.length_a   1.000
_cell.length_b   1.000
_cell.length_c   1.000
_cell.angle_alpha   90.00
_cell.angle_beta   90.00
_cell.angle_gamma   90.00
#
_symmetry.space_group_name_H-M   'P 1'
#
loop_
_entity.id
_entity.type
_entity.pdbx_description
1 polymer ?
#
loop_
_entity_poly.entity_id
_entity_poly.type
_entity_poly.pdbx_seq_one_letter_code
_entity_poly.pdbx_strand_id
1 'polypeptide(L)'
;MAENKFKTAVLATPDLVYNEGKGALSNQYKRKVEVADCQGSVDIDFCLKDKTVGKNQCRWDYAIGSNNQSYFVEIHSADTKNIDEVTKKADWLKRWLKISAQNLDEIKHLPFYWVATSGIDVRNRNKMAKLATLNVKLVSSPLVIKA
;
A
#
# COMPACT_ATOMS: atom_id res chain seq x y z
N MET A 1 -19.75 15.22 -13.05
CA MET A 1 -18.58 15.15 -12.15
C MET A 1 -18.07 13.73 -12.08
N ALA A 2 -16.76 13.58 -12.10
CA ALA A 2 -16.16 12.26 -12.00
C ALA A 2 -16.37 11.66 -10.61
N GLU A 3 -16.72 10.40 -10.57
CA GLU A 3 -16.85 9.64 -9.34
C GLU A 3 -15.47 9.38 -8.74
N ASN A 4 -15.36 9.44 -7.41
CA ASN A 4 -14.15 9.10 -6.68
C ASN A 4 -14.48 8.07 -5.59
N LYS A 5 -14.51 6.80 -6.01
CA LYS A 5 -14.81 5.69 -5.11
C LYS A 5 -13.72 5.49 -4.06
N PHE A 6 -12.47 5.82 -4.40
CA PHE A 6 -11.38 5.74 -3.43
C PHE A 6 -11.62 6.68 -2.25
N LYS A 7 -11.92 7.95 -2.53
CA LYS A 7 -12.22 8.92 -1.47
C LYS A 7 -13.38 8.47 -0.60
N THR A 8 -14.45 8.01 -1.23
CA THR A 8 -15.64 7.52 -0.50
C THR A 8 -15.27 6.37 0.43
N ALA A 9 -14.48 5.41 -0.06
CA ALA A 9 -14.05 4.26 0.75
C ALA A 9 -13.14 4.68 1.91
N VAL A 10 -12.22 5.63 1.68
CA VAL A 10 -11.34 6.15 2.74
C VAL A 10 -12.16 6.83 3.83
N LEU A 11 -13.09 7.68 3.44
CA LEU A 11 -13.92 8.41 4.41
C LEU A 11 -14.85 7.48 5.22
N ALA A 12 -15.17 6.31 4.68
CA ALA A 12 -15.96 5.29 5.37
C ALA A 12 -15.12 4.38 6.26
N THR A 13 -13.79 4.48 6.21
CA THR A 13 -12.89 3.62 6.98
C THR A 13 -12.43 4.37 8.24
N PRO A 14 -12.58 3.75 9.44
CA PRO A 14 -12.18 4.41 10.69
C PRO A 14 -10.70 4.78 10.69
N ASP A 15 -10.42 5.95 11.26
CA ASP A 15 -9.07 6.44 11.59
C ASP A 15 -8.20 6.84 10.39
N LEU A 16 -8.66 6.69 9.16
CA LEU A 16 -7.89 7.11 8.00
C LEU A 16 -8.09 8.60 7.70
N VAL A 17 -7.02 9.24 7.23
CA VAL A 17 -7.03 10.63 6.76
C VAL A 17 -6.81 10.63 5.26
N TYR A 18 -7.79 11.18 4.54
CA TYR A 18 -7.72 11.34 3.10
C TYR A 18 -6.84 12.53 2.72
N ASN A 19 -5.96 12.33 1.74
CA ASN A 19 -5.13 13.38 1.15
C ASN A 19 -5.38 13.44 -0.36
N GLU A 20 -5.50 14.64 -0.90
CA GLU A 20 -5.61 14.82 -2.35
C GLU A 20 -4.32 14.43 -3.05
N GLY A 21 -4.43 13.88 -4.26
CA GLY A 21 -3.28 13.46 -5.04
C GLY A 21 -2.38 12.51 -4.22
N LYS A 22 -1.08 12.68 -4.37
CA LYS A 22 -0.07 11.92 -3.62
C LYS A 22 0.34 12.62 -2.32
N GLY A 23 -0.55 13.44 -1.76
CA GLY A 23 -0.24 14.25 -0.58
C GLY A 23 0.17 13.48 0.67
N ALA A 24 -0.25 12.21 0.79
CA ALA A 24 0.12 11.37 1.92
C ALA A 24 1.59 10.92 1.88
N LEU A 25 2.22 10.90 0.70
CA LEU A 25 3.60 10.45 0.54
C LEU A 25 4.57 11.60 0.83
N SER A 26 5.71 11.27 1.47
CA SER A 26 6.80 12.24 1.62
C SER A 26 7.35 12.62 0.24
N ASN A 27 8.01 13.79 0.17
CA ASN A 27 8.53 14.29 -1.11
C ASN A 27 9.49 13.29 -1.80
N GLN A 28 10.33 12.61 -1.03
CA GLN A 28 11.23 11.59 -1.59
C GLN A 28 10.48 10.39 -2.16
N TYR A 29 9.32 10.04 -1.61
CA TYR A 29 8.55 8.87 -2.05
C TYR A 29 7.58 9.19 -3.18
N LYS A 30 7.17 10.44 -3.35
CA LYS A 30 6.33 10.84 -4.48
C LYS A 30 6.95 10.47 -5.83
N ARG A 31 8.28 10.47 -5.91
CA ARG A 31 9.03 10.10 -7.12
C ARG A 31 9.08 8.60 -7.36
N LYS A 32 8.76 7.80 -6.34
CA LYS A 32 8.79 6.34 -6.42
C LYS A 32 7.52 5.76 -7.01
N VAL A 33 6.46 6.56 -7.11
CA VAL A 33 5.17 6.13 -7.65
C VAL A 33 4.63 7.19 -8.60
N GLU A 34 4.42 6.81 -9.84
CA GLU A 34 3.77 7.66 -10.85
C GLU A 34 2.33 7.20 -11.00
N VAL A 35 1.38 8.12 -10.86
CA VAL A 35 -0.05 7.78 -10.84
C VAL A 35 -0.80 8.63 -11.83
N ALA A 36 -1.45 8.00 -12.82
CA ALA A 36 -2.36 8.68 -13.73
C ALA A 36 -3.71 8.89 -13.01
N ASP A 37 -4.26 10.11 -13.14
CA ASP A 37 -5.55 10.47 -12.55
C ASP A 37 -5.64 10.06 -11.07
N CYS A 38 -4.68 10.52 -10.27
CA CYS A 38 -4.60 10.18 -8.86
C CYS A 38 -5.83 10.71 -8.10
N GLN A 39 -6.61 9.81 -7.51
CA GLN A 39 -7.83 10.13 -6.79
C GLN A 39 -7.60 10.41 -5.31
N GLY A 40 -6.37 10.28 -4.85
CA GLY A 40 -6.00 10.56 -3.49
C GLY A 40 -5.02 9.55 -2.93
N SER A 41 -4.64 9.75 -1.67
CA SER A 41 -3.69 8.86 -0.98
C SER A 41 -3.94 8.86 0.53
N VAL A 42 -3.46 7.81 1.19
CA VAL A 42 -3.51 7.65 2.64
C VAL A 42 -2.19 7.08 3.12
N ASP A 43 -1.64 7.66 4.19
CA ASP A 43 -0.53 7.09 4.93
C ASP A 43 -1.10 6.17 6.01
N ILE A 44 -1.25 4.89 5.69
CA ILE A 44 -1.88 3.92 6.59
C ILE A 44 -1.06 3.76 7.86
N ASP A 45 0.25 3.64 7.71
CA ASP A 45 1.16 3.45 8.85
C ASP A 45 1.01 4.58 9.87
N PHE A 46 1.07 5.82 9.40
CA PHE A 46 0.94 7.00 10.27
C PHE A 46 -0.45 7.08 10.90
N CYS A 47 -1.50 6.87 10.11
CA CYS A 47 -2.88 6.98 10.61
C CYS A 47 -3.20 6.00 11.73
N LEU A 48 -2.62 4.79 11.68
CA LEU A 48 -3.00 3.69 12.57
C LEU A 48 -1.99 3.37 13.65
N LYS A 49 -0.86 4.07 13.71
CA LYS A 49 0.23 3.74 14.64
C LYS A 49 -0.19 3.76 16.11
N ASP A 50 -1.12 4.62 16.49
CA ASP A 50 -1.60 4.76 17.87
C ASP A 50 -3.04 4.24 18.04
N LYS A 51 -3.59 3.54 17.04
CA LYS A 51 -4.94 2.99 17.08
C LYS A 51 -4.91 1.51 17.42
N THR A 52 -6.00 1.02 18.01
CA THR A 52 -6.11 -0.37 18.45
C THR A 52 -5.78 -1.37 17.34
N VAL A 53 -6.23 -1.10 16.10
CA VAL A 53 -6.01 -1.99 14.96
C VAL A 53 -4.57 -1.98 14.44
N GLY A 54 -3.80 -0.95 14.78
CA GLY A 54 -2.44 -0.77 14.23
C GLY A 54 -1.32 -0.74 15.26
N LYS A 55 -1.64 -0.41 16.52
CA LYS A 55 -0.62 -0.26 17.55
C LYS A 55 0.19 -1.54 17.75
N ASN A 56 1.52 -1.43 17.73
CA ASN A 56 2.45 -2.54 17.86
C ASN A 56 2.31 -3.60 16.75
N GLN A 57 1.73 -3.25 15.62
CA GLN A 57 1.59 -4.13 14.45
C GLN A 57 2.57 -3.74 13.34
N CYS A 58 2.82 -4.67 12.43
CA CYS A 58 3.61 -4.41 11.21
C CYS A 58 2.67 -3.84 10.15
N ARG A 59 2.44 -2.53 10.17
CA ARG A 59 1.48 -1.86 9.30
C ARG A 59 2.04 -1.67 7.89
N TRP A 60 1.14 -1.66 6.91
CA TRP A 60 1.45 -1.33 5.52
C TRP A 60 1.61 0.19 5.35
N ASP A 61 2.37 0.64 4.35
CA ASP A 61 2.68 2.06 4.19
C ASP A 61 1.51 2.89 3.64
N TYR A 62 1.09 2.63 2.40
CA TYR A 62 0.21 3.56 1.68
C TYR A 62 -0.92 2.88 0.93
N ALA A 63 -2.04 3.61 0.80
CA ALA A 63 -3.07 3.36 -0.19
C ALA A 63 -3.13 4.56 -1.14
N ILE A 64 -3.22 4.29 -2.44
CA ILE A 64 -3.28 5.31 -3.49
C ILE A 64 -4.46 4.99 -4.40
N GLY A 65 -5.31 5.99 -4.64
CA GLY A 65 -6.48 5.83 -5.50
C GLY A 65 -6.20 6.19 -6.93
N SER A 66 -6.64 5.34 -7.84
CA SER A 66 -6.64 5.61 -9.29
C SER A 66 -7.67 4.72 -9.94
N ASN A 67 -8.40 5.27 -10.90
CA ASN A 67 -9.37 4.51 -11.68
C ASN A 67 -10.42 3.80 -10.82
N ASN A 68 -10.85 4.45 -9.74
CA ASN A 68 -11.80 3.93 -8.73
C ASN A 68 -11.35 2.63 -8.06
N GLN A 69 -10.05 2.40 -8.00
CA GLN A 69 -9.44 1.30 -7.28
C GLN A 69 -8.45 1.82 -6.24
N SER A 70 -8.21 1.01 -5.22
CA SER A 70 -7.20 1.29 -4.21
C SER A 70 -5.96 0.44 -4.48
N TYR A 71 -4.85 1.10 -4.77
CA TYR A 71 -3.53 0.49 -4.93
C TYR A 71 -2.81 0.56 -3.59
N PHE A 72 -2.35 -0.58 -3.11
CA PHE A 72 -1.61 -0.65 -1.84
C PHE A 72 -0.13 -0.76 -2.13
N VAL A 73 0.64 0.20 -1.61
CA VAL A 73 2.05 0.38 -1.95
C VAL A 73 2.90 0.42 -0.68
N GLU A 74 3.89 -0.45 -0.63
CA GLU A 74 4.92 -0.47 0.41
C GLU A 74 6.22 0.03 -0.20
N ILE A 75 6.84 1.05 0.37
CA ILE A 75 8.10 1.61 -0.13
C ILE A 75 9.20 1.24 0.87
N HIS A 76 10.05 0.31 0.47
CA HIS A 76 11.04 -0.29 1.37
C HIS A 76 12.25 -0.78 0.59
N SER A 77 13.41 -0.83 1.23
CA SER A 77 14.59 -1.42 0.59
C SER A 77 14.34 -2.89 0.29
N ALA A 78 14.80 -3.32 -0.89
CA ALA A 78 14.52 -4.66 -1.41
C ALA A 78 15.76 -5.54 -1.33
N ASP A 79 16.05 -5.99 -0.13
CA ASP A 79 17.09 -6.99 0.11
C ASP A 79 16.49 -8.18 0.87
N THR A 80 17.23 -9.29 0.91
CA THR A 80 16.74 -10.56 1.46
C THR A 80 16.30 -10.44 2.91
N LYS A 81 16.98 -9.64 3.71
CA LYS A 81 16.65 -9.49 5.14
C LYS A 81 15.31 -8.80 5.38
N ASN A 82 14.81 -8.03 4.41
CA ASN A 82 13.56 -7.29 4.56
C ASN A 82 12.33 -8.08 4.10
N ILE A 83 12.50 -9.26 3.51
CA ILE A 83 11.37 -10.06 3.00
C ILE A 83 10.42 -10.44 4.12
N ASP A 84 10.95 -10.87 5.27
CA ASP A 84 10.11 -11.29 6.42
C ASP A 84 9.29 -10.11 6.95
N GLU A 85 9.87 -8.92 7.00
CA GLU A 85 9.16 -7.72 7.45
C GLU A 85 8.00 -7.38 6.51
N VAL A 86 8.26 -7.36 5.21
CA VAL A 86 7.20 -7.07 4.22
C VAL A 86 6.14 -8.16 4.22
N THR A 87 6.52 -9.42 4.45
CA THR A 87 5.56 -10.51 4.60
C THR A 87 4.60 -10.26 5.77
N LYS A 88 5.12 -9.86 6.93
CA LYS A 88 4.29 -9.53 8.10
C LYS A 88 3.37 -8.34 7.82
N LYS A 89 3.88 -7.33 7.14
CA LYS A 89 3.08 -6.16 6.75
C LYS A 89 1.94 -6.54 5.80
N ALA A 90 2.20 -7.40 4.83
CA ALA A 90 1.18 -7.88 3.89
C ALA A 90 0.11 -8.71 4.60
N ASP A 91 0.52 -9.56 5.52
CA ASP A 91 -0.40 -10.37 6.31
C ASP A 91 -1.32 -9.49 7.16
N TRP A 92 -0.76 -8.50 7.82
CA TRP A 92 -1.54 -7.51 8.57
C TRP A 92 -2.51 -6.75 7.64
N LEU A 93 -2.05 -6.31 6.47
CA LEU A 93 -2.88 -5.57 5.50
C LEU A 93 -4.11 -6.37 5.10
N LYS A 94 -3.93 -7.64 4.77
CA LYS A 94 -5.05 -8.50 4.35
C LYS A 94 -6.09 -8.64 5.46
N ARG A 95 -5.65 -8.82 6.70
CA ARG A 95 -6.57 -8.94 7.84
C ARG A 95 -7.28 -7.62 8.11
N TRP A 96 -6.55 -6.51 8.12
CA TRP A 96 -7.13 -5.18 8.35
C TRP A 96 -8.18 -4.83 7.30
N LEU A 97 -7.91 -5.11 6.03
CA LEU A 97 -8.86 -4.86 4.95
C LEU A 97 -10.18 -5.61 5.17
N LYS A 98 -10.12 -6.87 5.55
CA LYS A 98 -11.31 -7.69 5.74
C LYS A 98 -12.11 -7.29 6.97
N ILE A 99 -11.45 -6.91 8.04
CA ILE A 99 -12.09 -6.68 9.34
C ILE A 99 -12.48 -5.21 9.52
N SER A 100 -11.59 -4.29 9.16
CA SER A 100 -11.73 -2.87 9.52
C SER A 100 -11.91 -1.93 8.32
N ALA A 101 -11.58 -2.37 7.12
CA ALA A 101 -11.55 -1.52 5.94
C ALA A 101 -12.24 -2.18 4.73
N GLN A 102 -13.44 -2.72 4.94
CA GLN A 102 -14.16 -3.50 3.93
C GLN A 102 -14.43 -2.70 2.66
N ASN A 103 -14.69 -1.41 2.76
CA ASN A 103 -14.95 -0.58 1.57
C ASN A 103 -13.71 -0.46 0.70
N LEU A 104 -12.52 -0.37 1.31
CA LEU A 104 -11.26 -0.41 0.55
C LEU A 104 -10.98 -1.81 0.01
N ASP A 105 -11.30 -2.84 0.78
CA ASP A 105 -11.14 -4.23 0.33
C ASP A 105 -11.92 -4.51 -0.95
N GLU A 106 -13.13 -3.97 -1.06
CA GLU A 106 -14.00 -4.15 -2.22
C GLU A 106 -13.42 -3.54 -3.50
N ILE A 107 -12.66 -2.45 -3.38
CA ILE A 107 -12.08 -1.76 -4.54
C ILE A 107 -10.57 -1.96 -4.66
N LYS A 108 -10.01 -2.88 -3.90
CA LYS A 108 -8.56 -3.10 -3.95
C LYS A 108 -8.11 -3.58 -5.32
N HIS A 109 -6.99 -3.04 -5.77
CA HIS A 109 -6.25 -3.56 -6.90
C HIS A 109 -5.29 -4.65 -6.42
N LEU A 110 -5.17 -5.74 -7.15
CA LEU A 110 -4.16 -6.76 -6.92
C LEU A 110 -3.20 -6.82 -8.10
N PRO A 111 -1.91 -7.02 -7.88
CA PRO A 111 -1.27 -7.31 -6.59
C PRO A 111 -1.08 -6.06 -5.72
N PHE A 112 -0.70 -6.28 -4.47
CA PHE A 112 -0.11 -5.25 -3.63
C PHE A 112 1.33 -5.05 -4.10
N TYR A 113 1.83 -3.82 -4.10
CA TYR A 113 3.16 -3.54 -4.64
C TYR A 113 4.18 -3.22 -3.55
N TRP A 114 5.31 -3.90 -3.58
CA TRP A 114 6.49 -3.54 -2.83
C TRP A 114 7.43 -2.81 -3.79
N VAL A 115 7.59 -1.50 -3.62
CA VAL A 115 8.45 -0.67 -4.45
C VAL A 115 9.81 -0.55 -3.79
N ALA A 116 10.85 -1.02 -4.48
CA ALA A 116 12.22 -0.93 -3.98
C ALA A 116 12.70 0.52 -3.94
N THR A 117 13.30 0.95 -2.83
CA THR A 117 13.85 2.30 -2.69
C THR A 117 15.12 2.49 -3.51
N SER A 118 15.82 1.41 -3.82
CA SER A 118 17.03 1.37 -4.62
C SER A 118 17.06 0.08 -5.43
N GLY A 119 18.22 -0.48 -5.74
CA GLY A 119 18.33 -1.76 -6.46
C GLY A 119 17.67 -2.92 -5.71
N ILE A 120 17.34 -3.96 -6.44
CA ILE A 120 16.74 -5.18 -5.88
C ILE A 120 17.85 -6.21 -5.67
N ASP A 121 18.00 -6.66 -4.42
CA ASP A 121 18.99 -7.69 -4.04
C ASP A 121 18.29 -8.76 -3.18
N VAL A 122 17.40 -9.53 -3.80
CA VAL A 122 16.64 -10.58 -3.13
C VAL A 122 17.07 -11.94 -3.71
N ARG A 123 17.47 -12.86 -2.82
CA ARG A 123 18.06 -14.15 -3.21
C ARG A 123 17.33 -15.38 -2.68
N ASN A 124 16.29 -15.20 -1.86
CA ASN A 124 15.58 -16.33 -1.26
C ASN A 124 14.29 -16.61 -2.02
N ARG A 125 14.31 -17.65 -2.86
CA ARG A 125 13.17 -18.02 -3.70
C ARG A 125 11.95 -18.48 -2.89
N ASN A 126 12.17 -19.21 -1.80
CA ASN A 126 11.07 -19.73 -0.97
C ASN A 126 10.33 -18.59 -0.28
N LYS A 127 11.04 -17.62 0.25
CA LYS A 127 10.44 -16.43 0.87
C LYS A 127 9.72 -15.57 -0.16
N MET A 128 10.26 -15.42 -1.36
CA MET A 128 9.60 -14.68 -2.44
C MET A 128 8.34 -15.39 -2.92
N ALA A 129 8.35 -16.72 -2.98
CA ALA A 129 7.15 -17.49 -3.31
C ALA A 129 6.04 -17.29 -2.28
N LYS A 130 6.39 -17.19 -0.99
CA LYS A 130 5.43 -16.90 0.07
C LYS A 130 4.81 -15.50 -0.10
N LEU A 131 5.61 -14.49 -0.42
CA LEU A 131 5.10 -13.15 -0.73
C LEU A 131 4.09 -13.20 -1.89
N ALA A 132 4.40 -13.95 -2.95
CA ALA A 132 3.50 -14.09 -4.09
C ALA A 132 2.15 -14.70 -3.68
N THR A 133 2.13 -15.64 -2.73
CA THR A 133 0.87 -16.21 -2.22
C THR A 133 0.05 -15.18 -1.45
N LEU A 134 0.68 -14.13 -0.93
CA LEU A 134 0.01 -13.00 -0.28
C LEU A 134 -0.36 -11.89 -1.27
N ASN A 135 -0.19 -12.14 -2.57
CA ASN A 135 -0.45 -11.18 -3.65
C ASN A 135 0.47 -9.94 -3.60
N VAL A 136 1.69 -10.10 -3.15
CA VAL A 136 2.69 -9.03 -3.17
C VAL A 136 3.63 -9.19 -4.35
N LYS A 137 3.82 -8.11 -5.11
CA LYS A 137 4.76 -8.06 -6.22
C LYS A 137 5.83 -7.02 -5.94
N LEU A 138 7.09 -7.45 -5.94
CA LEU A 138 8.24 -6.56 -5.83
C LEU A 138 8.54 -5.93 -7.19
N VAL A 139 8.64 -4.61 -7.22
CA VAL A 139 8.95 -3.85 -8.44
C VAL A 139 10.06 -2.84 -8.17
N SER A 140 10.82 -2.51 -9.22
CA SER A 140 11.77 -1.41 -9.14
C SER A 140 11.04 -0.07 -9.21
N SER A 141 11.62 0.98 -8.64
CA SER A 141 11.04 2.33 -8.72
C SER A 141 11.33 2.96 -10.08
N PRO A 142 10.43 3.79 -10.62
CA PRO A 142 9.11 4.06 -10.06
C PRO A 142 8.08 2.99 -10.44
N LEU A 143 7.12 2.77 -9.55
CA LEU A 143 5.89 2.07 -9.89
C LEU A 143 5.04 3.01 -10.75
N VAL A 144 4.56 2.52 -11.89
CA VAL A 144 3.71 3.33 -12.78
C VAL A 144 2.29 2.76 -12.76
N ILE A 145 1.35 3.55 -12.26
CA ILE A 145 -0.07 3.22 -12.23
C ILE A 145 -0.75 3.98 -13.38
N LYS A 146 -1.20 3.25 -14.38
CA LYS A 146 -1.83 3.82 -15.57
C LYS A 146 -3.34 3.93 -15.41
N ALA A 147 -3.89 4.93 -16.07
CA ALA A 147 -5.34 5.10 -16.10
C ALA A 147 -6.02 3.97 -16.91
#